data_f611b9873cf19c2d463b0093c448354d
#
_entry.id   f611b9873cf19c2d463b0093c448354d
#
_cell.length_a   1.000
_cell.length_b   1.000
_cell.length_c   1.000
_cell.angle_alpha   90.00
_cell.angle_beta   90.00
_cell.angle_gamma   90.00
#
_symmetry.space_group_name_H-M   'P 1'
#
loop_
_entity.id
_entity.type
_entity.pdbx_description
1 polymer ?
#
loop_
_entity_poly.entity_id
_entity_poly.type
_entity_poly.pdbx_seq_one_letter_code
_entity_poly.pdbx_strand_id
1 'polypeptide(L)'
;FVLIFLGARIILRRMTSYSSLYLGAGLFLLVTCFLVWATAGKSFSLTGMMQATVVRATPIALAALAGILSERVAIINIGIEGMLLVGAFSGAVFGSLFGGIIGLIFAIIVGGLFGLLHALLVIRYRVDQIISGVAINILALGLTSFLTSSFLKTNPELNDAPIFRPIKIPFLSDIPVLGPTLFQQNFFVYGAIILVLTTCLLYTSPSPRD
;
A
#
# COMPACT_ATOMS: atom_id res chain seq x y z
N PHE A 1 -0.77 29.11 20.44
CA PHE A 1 -1.80 30.08 20.87
C PHE A 1 -3.11 29.90 20.09
N VAL A 2 -3.09 29.85 18.75
CA VAL A 2 -4.31 29.70 17.92
C VAL A 2 -5.07 28.41 18.25
N LEU A 3 -4.40 27.28 18.40
CA LEU A 3 -5.02 25.99 18.75
C LEU A 3 -5.66 26.00 20.14
N ILE A 4 -4.99 26.64 21.11
CA ILE A 4 -5.52 26.79 22.48
C ILE A 4 -6.76 27.69 22.47
N PHE A 5 -6.72 28.78 21.71
CA PHE A 5 -7.85 29.70 21.56
C PHE A 5 -9.06 29.05 20.88
N LEU A 6 -8.83 28.28 19.80
CA LEU A 6 -9.85 27.51 19.09
C LEU A 6 -10.46 26.43 20.00
N GLY A 7 -9.62 25.68 20.72
CA GLY A 7 -10.07 24.68 21.68
C GLY A 7 -10.91 25.27 22.82
N ALA A 8 -10.46 26.36 23.40
CA ALA A 8 -11.20 27.06 24.47
C ALA A 8 -12.55 27.59 23.95
N ARG A 9 -12.60 28.10 22.71
CA ARG A 9 -13.83 28.60 22.11
C ARG A 9 -14.86 27.51 21.81
N ILE A 10 -14.41 26.31 21.41
CA ILE A 10 -15.28 25.14 21.22
C ILE A 10 -15.89 24.71 22.55
N ILE A 11 -15.06 24.63 23.60
CA ILE A 11 -15.50 24.22 24.95
C ILE A 11 -16.49 25.23 25.55
N LEU A 12 -16.19 26.52 25.45
CA LEU A 12 -16.97 27.58 26.11
C LEU A 12 -18.30 27.90 25.40
N ARG A 13 -18.40 27.72 24.07
CA ARG A 13 -19.59 28.15 23.31
C ARG A 13 -20.54 27.05 22.89
N ARG A 14 -20.29 25.77 23.19
CA ARG A 14 -21.18 24.65 22.75
C ARG A 14 -21.62 24.75 21.26
N MET A 15 -20.72 25.16 20.37
CA MET A 15 -21.07 25.43 18.98
C MET A 15 -21.22 24.12 18.22
N THR A 16 -22.44 23.66 18.04
CA THR A 16 -22.79 22.40 17.38
C THR A 16 -22.64 22.42 15.86
N SER A 17 -22.85 23.59 15.19
CA SER A 17 -22.92 23.66 13.73
C SER A 17 -21.54 23.75 13.02
N TYR A 18 -20.51 24.31 13.65
CA TYR A 18 -19.17 24.47 13.04
C TYR A 18 -18.06 23.77 13.82
N SER A 19 -18.40 22.95 14.81
CA SER A 19 -17.40 22.26 15.66
C SER A 19 -16.48 21.34 14.84
N SER A 20 -17.02 20.63 13.84
CA SER A 20 -16.23 19.75 12.94
C SER A 20 -15.24 20.54 12.10
N LEU A 21 -15.61 21.74 11.61
CA LEU A 21 -14.71 22.60 10.84
C LEU A 21 -13.56 23.12 11.71
N TYR A 22 -13.86 23.58 12.93
CA TYR A 22 -12.81 24.06 13.86
C TYR A 22 -11.88 22.93 14.32
N LEU A 23 -12.42 21.73 14.56
CA LEU A 23 -11.61 20.55 14.89
C LEU A 23 -10.73 20.13 13.70
N GLY A 24 -11.28 20.13 12.50
CA GLY A 24 -10.52 19.84 11.27
C GLY A 24 -9.41 20.86 11.03
N ALA A 25 -9.71 22.15 11.15
CA ALA A 25 -8.72 23.21 11.01
C ALA A 25 -7.63 23.13 12.11
N GLY A 26 -8.03 22.84 13.36
CA GLY A 26 -7.11 22.65 14.48
C GLY A 26 -6.17 21.46 14.26
N LEU A 27 -6.69 20.33 13.81
CA LEU A 27 -5.89 19.14 13.49
C LEU A 27 -4.94 19.41 12.31
N PHE A 28 -5.43 20.06 11.26
CA PHE A 28 -4.61 20.45 10.11
C PHE A 28 -3.44 21.35 10.52
N LEU A 29 -3.69 22.39 11.33
CA LEU A 29 -2.65 23.26 11.85
C LEU A 29 -1.65 22.51 12.73
N LEU A 30 -2.12 21.60 13.60
CA LEU A 30 -1.25 20.80 14.45
C LEU A 30 -0.31 19.92 13.63
N VAL A 31 -0.86 19.20 12.63
CA VAL A 31 -0.07 18.37 11.72
C VAL A 31 0.93 19.23 10.94
N THR A 32 0.51 20.39 10.42
CA THR A 32 1.40 21.29 9.67
C THR A 32 2.53 21.83 10.56
N CYS A 33 2.24 22.27 11.78
CA CYS A 33 3.24 22.73 12.74
C CYS A 33 4.23 21.62 13.11
N PHE A 34 3.73 20.38 13.31
CA PHE A 34 4.57 19.22 13.58
C PHE A 34 5.51 18.92 12.39
N LEU A 35 4.99 18.95 11.15
CA LEU A 35 5.79 18.72 9.96
C LEU A 35 6.87 19.80 9.78
N VAL A 36 6.53 21.08 10.00
CA VAL A 36 7.48 22.18 9.94
C VAL A 36 8.56 22.01 11.01
N TRP A 37 8.19 21.65 12.23
CA TRP A 37 9.14 21.37 13.30
C TRP A 37 10.03 20.18 13.00
N ALA A 38 9.47 19.07 12.51
CA ALA A 38 10.20 17.84 12.18
C ALA A 38 11.18 18.03 11.00
N THR A 39 10.89 18.98 10.11
CA THR A 39 11.76 19.32 8.95
C THR A 39 12.68 20.51 9.21
N ALA A 40 12.61 21.13 10.38
CA ALA A 40 13.46 22.26 10.73
C ALA A 40 14.94 21.88 10.64
N GLY A 41 15.72 22.67 9.89
CA GLY A 41 17.14 22.41 9.64
C GLY A 41 17.45 21.31 8.61
N LYS A 42 16.44 20.74 7.94
CA LYS A 42 16.61 19.76 6.85
C LYS A 42 16.10 20.34 5.52
N SER A 43 16.71 19.94 4.42
CA SER A 43 16.19 20.28 3.09
C SER A 43 14.86 19.54 2.86
N PHE A 44 13.76 20.27 2.81
CA PHE A 44 12.44 19.72 2.53
C PHE A 44 12.17 19.77 1.02
N SER A 45 12.01 18.59 0.41
CA SER A 45 11.59 18.47 -0.98
C SER A 45 10.14 18.01 -1.05
N LEU A 46 9.23 18.93 -1.39
CA LEU A 46 7.82 18.60 -1.60
C LEU A 46 7.67 17.54 -2.69
N THR A 47 8.40 17.68 -3.78
CA THR A 47 8.42 16.71 -4.89
C THR A 47 8.84 15.32 -4.42
N GLY A 48 9.93 15.24 -3.64
CA GLY A 48 10.39 13.95 -3.09
C GLY A 48 9.38 13.30 -2.16
N MET A 49 8.69 14.10 -1.35
CA MET A 49 7.62 13.58 -0.47
C MET A 49 6.43 13.06 -1.27
N MET A 50 5.98 13.79 -2.28
CA MET A 50 4.88 13.35 -3.15
C MET A 50 5.26 12.08 -3.92
N GLN A 51 6.48 12.00 -4.46
CA GLN A 51 6.99 10.82 -5.14
C GLN A 51 7.02 9.60 -4.19
N ALA A 52 7.56 9.76 -2.99
CA ALA A 52 7.58 8.72 -1.98
C ALA A 52 6.17 8.26 -1.58
N THR A 53 5.21 9.19 -1.53
CA THR A 53 3.80 8.88 -1.23
C THR A 53 3.19 8.00 -2.31
N VAL A 54 3.38 8.33 -3.59
CA VAL A 54 2.86 7.53 -4.72
C VAL A 54 3.44 6.12 -4.70
N VAL A 55 4.76 5.99 -4.50
CA VAL A 55 5.42 4.68 -4.42
C VAL A 55 4.87 3.83 -3.28
N ARG A 56 4.69 4.42 -2.09
CA ARG A 56 4.17 3.72 -0.91
C ARG A 56 2.66 3.43 -0.98
N ALA A 57 1.89 4.25 -1.68
CA ALA A 57 0.48 4.03 -1.90
C ALA A 57 0.21 2.87 -2.90
N THR A 58 1.15 2.58 -3.79
CA THR A 58 1.01 1.55 -4.84
C THR A 58 0.63 0.17 -4.29
N PRO A 59 1.35 -0.44 -3.34
CA PRO A 59 0.97 -1.74 -2.81
C PRO A 59 -0.37 -1.72 -2.09
N ILE A 60 -0.73 -0.61 -1.43
CA ILE A 60 -2.02 -0.45 -0.77
C ILE A 60 -3.16 -0.41 -1.80
N ALA A 61 -2.98 0.32 -2.90
CA ALA A 61 -3.95 0.37 -3.99
C ALA A 61 -4.14 -1.00 -4.66
N LEU A 62 -3.05 -1.74 -4.90
CA LEU A 62 -3.12 -3.09 -5.46
C LEU A 62 -3.80 -4.08 -4.50
N ALA A 63 -3.54 -3.98 -3.19
CA ALA A 63 -4.22 -4.76 -2.16
C ALA A 63 -5.73 -4.47 -2.13
N ALA A 64 -6.12 -3.19 -2.21
CA ALA A 64 -7.53 -2.80 -2.27
C ALA A 64 -8.21 -3.37 -3.52
N LEU A 65 -7.57 -3.34 -4.69
CA LEU A 65 -8.09 -3.96 -5.91
C LEU A 65 -8.26 -5.47 -5.76
N ALA A 66 -7.30 -6.16 -5.13
CA ALA A 66 -7.40 -7.59 -4.85
C ALA A 66 -8.59 -7.90 -3.92
N GLY A 67 -8.82 -7.03 -2.91
CA GLY A 67 -10.00 -7.11 -2.04
C GLY A 67 -11.31 -6.96 -2.82
N ILE A 68 -11.43 -5.93 -3.65
CA ILE A 68 -12.61 -5.68 -4.49
C ILE A 68 -12.89 -6.88 -5.42
N LEU A 69 -11.87 -7.46 -6.03
CA LEU A 69 -12.03 -8.62 -6.92
C LEU A 69 -12.47 -9.88 -6.16
N SER A 70 -11.98 -10.11 -4.94
CA SER A 70 -12.41 -11.25 -4.11
C SER A 70 -13.83 -11.06 -3.60
N GLU A 71 -14.25 -9.87 -3.23
CA GLU A 71 -15.63 -9.58 -2.84
C GLU A 71 -16.64 -9.81 -3.97
N ARG A 72 -16.24 -9.63 -5.22
CA ARG A 72 -17.10 -9.94 -6.38
C ARG A 72 -17.50 -11.40 -6.49
N VAL A 73 -16.68 -12.31 -6.01
CA VAL A 73 -16.98 -13.74 -5.94
C VAL A 73 -17.50 -14.16 -4.56
N ALA A 74 -17.99 -13.19 -3.77
CA ALA A 74 -18.52 -13.36 -2.42
C ALA A 74 -17.50 -13.94 -1.42
N ILE A 75 -16.21 -13.68 -1.60
CA ILE A 75 -15.14 -14.06 -0.67
C ILE A 75 -14.55 -12.81 -0.04
N ILE A 76 -14.73 -12.66 1.27
CA ILE A 76 -14.09 -11.60 2.04
C ILE A 76 -12.66 -12.02 2.38
N ASN A 77 -11.68 -11.37 1.78
CA ASN A 77 -10.28 -11.71 1.96
C ASN A 77 -9.57 -10.73 2.90
N ILE A 78 -9.55 -11.02 4.19
CA ILE A 78 -8.80 -10.27 5.20
C ILE A 78 -7.32 -10.69 5.21
N GLY A 79 -6.97 -11.83 4.59
CA GLY A 79 -5.60 -12.36 4.53
C GLY A 79 -4.65 -11.68 3.53
N ILE A 80 -5.08 -10.62 2.86
CA ILE A 80 -4.31 -9.92 1.81
C ILE A 80 -2.97 -9.42 2.35
N GLU A 81 -2.92 -8.92 3.59
CA GLU A 81 -1.68 -8.45 4.21
C GLU A 81 -0.64 -9.57 4.31
N GLY A 82 -1.04 -10.75 4.77
CA GLY A 82 -0.16 -11.92 4.83
C GLY A 82 0.29 -12.40 3.45
N MET A 83 -0.60 -12.38 2.46
CA MET A 83 -0.27 -12.72 1.07
C MET A 83 0.77 -11.76 0.48
N LEU A 84 0.63 -10.46 0.73
CA LEU A 84 1.61 -9.45 0.34
C LEU A 84 2.96 -9.66 1.05
N LEU A 85 2.92 -9.97 2.35
CA LEU A 85 4.11 -10.17 3.16
C LEU A 85 4.95 -11.36 2.66
N VAL A 86 4.32 -12.52 2.43
CA VAL A 86 5.05 -13.69 1.89
C VAL A 86 5.49 -13.48 0.45
N GLY A 87 4.70 -12.77 -0.35
CA GLY A 87 5.06 -12.36 -1.69
C GLY A 87 6.29 -11.47 -1.69
N ALA A 88 6.31 -10.42 -0.85
CA ALA A 88 7.44 -9.52 -0.72
C ALA A 88 8.71 -10.25 -0.23
N PHE A 89 8.57 -11.13 0.77
CA PHE A 89 9.67 -11.94 1.29
C PHE A 89 10.28 -12.83 0.20
N SER A 90 9.44 -13.61 -0.50
CA SER A 90 9.91 -14.49 -1.57
C SER A 90 10.50 -13.70 -2.74
N GLY A 91 9.88 -12.57 -3.10
CA GLY A 91 10.39 -11.66 -4.12
C GLY A 91 11.76 -11.10 -3.81
N ALA A 92 12.01 -10.72 -2.54
CA ALA A 92 13.33 -10.24 -2.11
C ALA A 92 14.38 -11.35 -2.18
N VAL A 93 14.11 -12.51 -1.59
CA VAL A 93 15.07 -13.63 -1.55
C VAL A 93 15.41 -14.16 -2.95
N PHE A 94 14.41 -14.48 -3.75
CA PHE A 94 14.64 -14.99 -5.11
C PHE A 94 15.12 -13.90 -6.07
N GLY A 95 14.76 -12.64 -5.80
CA GLY A 95 15.27 -11.49 -6.53
C GLY A 95 16.76 -11.27 -6.31
N SER A 96 17.25 -11.47 -5.09
CA SER A 96 18.69 -11.41 -4.76
C SER A 96 19.48 -12.53 -5.43
N LEU A 97 18.91 -13.74 -5.49
CA LEU A 97 19.58 -14.92 -6.06
C LEU A 97 19.59 -14.94 -7.58
N PHE A 98 18.48 -14.61 -8.22
CA PHE A 98 18.25 -14.86 -9.64
C PHE A 98 17.89 -13.60 -10.45
N GLY A 99 17.83 -12.44 -9.80
CA GLY A 99 17.48 -11.17 -10.42
C GLY A 99 16.00 -10.81 -10.29
N GLY A 100 15.70 -9.51 -10.49
CA GLY A 100 14.40 -8.91 -10.13
C GLY A 100 13.18 -9.53 -10.83
N ILE A 101 13.30 -9.93 -12.08
CA ILE A 101 12.18 -10.54 -12.84
C ILE A 101 11.82 -11.91 -12.25
N ILE A 102 12.82 -12.73 -11.91
CA ILE A 102 12.59 -14.03 -11.29
C ILE A 102 12.01 -13.84 -9.88
N GLY A 103 12.55 -12.88 -9.11
CA GLY A 103 11.98 -12.50 -7.82
C GLY A 103 10.50 -12.13 -7.92
N LEU A 104 10.10 -11.35 -8.93
CA LEU A 104 8.71 -10.99 -9.17
C LEU A 104 7.83 -12.21 -9.46
N ILE A 105 8.31 -13.16 -10.28
CA ILE A 105 7.58 -14.39 -10.56
C ILE A 105 7.36 -15.20 -9.29
N PHE A 106 8.39 -15.35 -8.45
CA PHE A 106 8.26 -16.05 -7.17
C PHE A 106 7.34 -15.31 -6.20
N ALA A 107 7.36 -13.98 -6.17
CA ALA A 107 6.42 -13.19 -5.37
C ALA A 107 4.96 -13.47 -5.76
N ILE A 108 4.67 -13.54 -7.06
CA ILE A 108 3.34 -13.86 -7.58
C ILE A 108 2.94 -15.30 -7.23
N ILE A 109 3.84 -16.27 -7.42
CA ILE A 109 3.58 -17.68 -7.13
C ILE A 109 3.31 -17.88 -5.63
N VAL A 110 4.18 -17.39 -4.76
CA VAL A 110 4.07 -17.62 -3.31
C VAL A 110 2.88 -16.87 -2.74
N GLY A 111 2.67 -15.59 -3.12
CA GLY A 111 1.46 -14.85 -2.74
C GLY A 111 0.19 -15.53 -3.24
N GLY A 112 0.21 -16.03 -4.49
CA GLY A 112 -0.89 -16.79 -5.08
C GLY A 112 -1.18 -18.12 -4.39
N LEU A 113 -0.16 -18.84 -3.91
CA LEU A 113 -0.33 -20.07 -3.12
C LEU A 113 -1.03 -19.79 -1.79
N PHE A 114 -0.73 -18.69 -1.11
CA PHE A 114 -1.44 -18.27 0.09
C PHE A 114 -2.89 -17.85 -0.22
N GLY A 115 -3.12 -17.20 -1.38
CA GLY A 115 -4.47 -16.94 -1.88
C GLY A 115 -5.25 -18.21 -2.18
N LEU A 116 -4.62 -19.20 -2.81
CA LEU A 116 -5.19 -20.51 -3.07
C LEU A 116 -5.53 -21.25 -1.75
N LEU A 117 -4.64 -21.18 -0.76
CA LEU A 117 -4.88 -21.74 0.57
C LEU A 117 -6.14 -21.13 1.19
N HIS A 118 -6.28 -19.78 1.16
CA HIS A 118 -7.48 -19.11 1.63
C HIS A 118 -8.73 -19.59 0.90
N ALA A 119 -8.69 -19.63 -0.42
CA ALA A 119 -9.81 -20.10 -1.23
C ALA A 119 -10.19 -21.55 -0.93
N LEU A 120 -9.22 -22.44 -0.74
CA LEU A 120 -9.45 -23.85 -0.36
C LEU A 120 -10.13 -23.94 1.01
N LEU A 121 -9.67 -23.20 2.01
CA LEU A 121 -10.27 -23.19 3.35
C LEU A 121 -11.72 -22.70 3.31
N VAL A 122 -11.98 -21.62 2.58
CA VAL A 122 -13.31 -21.01 2.53
C VAL A 122 -14.27 -21.81 1.64
N ILE A 123 -13.86 -22.19 0.43
CA ILE A 123 -14.75 -22.80 -0.55
C ILE A 123 -14.92 -24.31 -0.28
N ARG A 124 -13.81 -25.02 -0.10
CA ARG A 124 -13.84 -26.50 0.00
C ARG A 124 -14.16 -26.97 1.41
N TYR A 125 -13.55 -26.33 2.42
CA TYR A 125 -13.70 -26.71 3.82
C TYR A 125 -14.77 -25.89 4.55
N ARG A 126 -15.31 -24.84 3.90
CA ARG A 126 -16.35 -23.96 4.47
C ARG A 126 -15.97 -23.32 5.81
N VAL A 127 -14.69 -23.07 6.00
CA VAL A 127 -14.18 -22.31 7.14
C VAL A 127 -14.67 -20.87 7.04
N ASP A 128 -14.94 -20.25 8.17
CA ASP A 128 -15.30 -18.83 8.21
C ASP A 128 -14.19 -17.98 7.54
N GLN A 129 -14.59 -17.04 6.68
CA GLN A 129 -13.69 -16.25 5.84
C GLN A 129 -12.78 -15.35 6.67
N ILE A 130 -13.33 -14.77 7.75
CA ILE A 130 -12.61 -13.88 8.64
C ILE A 130 -11.54 -14.67 9.41
N ILE A 131 -11.92 -15.81 9.98
CA ILE A 131 -11.02 -16.70 10.72
C ILE A 131 -9.89 -17.19 9.81
N SER A 132 -10.22 -17.63 8.60
CA SER A 132 -9.23 -18.07 7.62
C SER A 132 -8.25 -16.95 7.25
N GLY A 133 -8.75 -15.73 7.00
CA GLY A 133 -7.92 -14.58 6.64
C GLY A 133 -6.96 -14.19 7.76
N VAL A 134 -7.44 -14.11 9.00
CA VAL A 134 -6.61 -13.82 10.19
C VAL A 134 -5.56 -14.91 10.40
N ALA A 135 -5.92 -16.18 10.27
CA ALA A 135 -4.98 -17.29 10.40
C ALA A 135 -3.85 -17.20 9.36
N ILE A 136 -4.17 -16.83 8.11
CA ILE A 136 -3.18 -16.62 7.05
C ILE A 136 -2.24 -15.47 7.37
N ASN A 137 -2.73 -14.35 7.89
CA ASN A 137 -1.89 -13.23 8.30
C ASN A 137 -0.91 -13.63 9.41
N ILE A 138 -1.38 -14.35 10.42
CA ILE A 138 -0.53 -14.85 11.51
C ILE A 138 0.51 -15.86 10.99
N LEU A 139 0.08 -16.79 10.14
CA LEU A 139 0.97 -17.77 9.51
C LEU A 139 2.07 -17.07 8.69
N ALA A 140 1.68 -16.12 7.85
CA ALA A 140 2.59 -15.34 7.01
C ALA A 140 3.62 -14.58 7.85
N LEU A 141 3.15 -13.88 8.89
CA LEU A 141 4.01 -13.12 9.80
C LEU A 141 4.98 -14.05 10.54
N GLY A 142 4.50 -15.17 11.09
CA GLY A 142 5.33 -16.13 11.78
C GLY A 142 6.38 -16.77 10.87
N LEU A 143 5.96 -17.21 9.68
CA LEU A 143 6.84 -17.84 8.70
C LEU A 143 7.91 -16.86 8.19
N THR A 144 7.56 -15.67 7.78
CA THR A 144 8.52 -14.68 7.28
C THR A 144 9.47 -14.20 8.39
N SER A 145 8.99 -14.00 9.62
CA SER A 145 9.83 -13.65 10.76
C SER A 145 10.82 -14.75 11.10
N PHE A 146 10.38 -16.00 11.11
CA PHE A 146 11.24 -17.15 11.35
C PHE A 146 12.31 -17.28 10.25
N LEU A 147 11.91 -17.23 8.98
CA LEU A 147 12.85 -17.33 7.87
C LEU A 147 13.84 -16.16 7.84
N THR A 148 13.38 -14.95 8.15
CA THR A 148 14.27 -13.78 8.26
C THR A 148 15.31 -13.97 9.37
N SER A 149 14.89 -14.44 10.54
CA SER A 149 15.81 -14.62 11.67
C SER A 149 16.79 -15.79 11.46
N SER A 150 16.35 -16.85 10.78
CA SER A 150 17.15 -18.06 10.59
C SER A 150 18.07 -18.01 9.37
N PHE A 151 17.61 -17.36 8.28
CA PHE A 151 18.34 -17.37 7.00
C PHE A 151 18.88 -16.00 6.59
N LEU A 152 18.07 -14.93 6.62
CA LEU A 152 18.50 -13.63 6.12
C LEU A 152 19.53 -12.94 7.02
N LYS A 153 19.42 -13.12 8.33
CA LYS A 153 20.41 -12.56 9.26
C LYS A 153 21.78 -13.22 9.12
N THR A 154 21.81 -14.50 8.77
CA THR A 154 23.06 -15.26 8.56
C THR A 154 23.63 -15.01 7.17
N ASN A 155 22.79 -14.67 6.18
CA ASN A 155 23.18 -14.46 4.79
C ASN A 155 22.60 -13.12 4.29
N PRO A 156 23.24 -11.98 4.61
CA PRO A 156 22.74 -10.65 4.23
C PRO A 156 22.59 -10.45 2.71
N GLU A 157 23.37 -11.16 1.91
CA GLU A 157 23.31 -11.17 0.44
C GLU A 157 21.97 -11.64 -0.11
N LEU A 158 21.20 -12.45 0.65
CA LEU A 158 19.86 -12.87 0.27
C LEU A 158 18.80 -11.76 0.44
N ASN A 159 19.18 -10.64 0.97
CA ASN A 159 18.31 -9.46 1.17
C ASN A 159 18.74 -8.26 0.31
N ASP A 160 19.58 -8.46 -0.68
CA ASP A 160 20.01 -7.44 -1.64
C ASP A 160 19.18 -7.54 -2.96
N ALA A 161 17.88 -7.33 -2.83
CA ALA A 161 16.98 -7.43 -3.97
C ALA A 161 17.22 -6.28 -4.97
N PRO A 162 17.30 -6.56 -6.28
CA PRO A 162 17.55 -5.56 -7.29
C PRO A 162 16.42 -4.55 -7.38
N ILE A 163 16.77 -3.28 -7.43
CA ILE A 163 15.84 -2.17 -7.52
C ILE A 163 15.42 -1.95 -8.98
N PHE A 164 14.13 -1.93 -9.24
CA PHE A 164 13.59 -1.57 -10.55
C PHE A 164 13.73 -0.07 -10.79
N ARG A 165 14.46 0.30 -11.83
CA ARG A 165 14.73 1.71 -12.16
C ARG A 165 13.44 2.42 -12.58
N PRO A 166 13.28 3.71 -12.23
CA PRO A 166 12.16 4.51 -12.70
C PRO A 166 12.25 4.73 -14.21
N ILE A 167 11.09 4.64 -14.88
CA ILE A 167 10.93 4.92 -16.30
C ILE A 167 10.51 6.38 -16.44
N LYS A 168 11.28 7.17 -17.19
CA LYS A 168 10.97 8.56 -17.49
C LYS A 168 10.12 8.63 -18.76
N ILE A 169 8.96 9.28 -18.67
CA ILE A 169 8.14 9.56 -19.86
C ILE A 169 8.61 10.91 -20.43
N PRO A 170 9.15 10.95 -21.67
CA PRO A 170 9.61 12.20 -22.28
C PRO A 170 8.53 13.26 -22.29
N PHE A 171 8.91 14.54 -22.22
CA PHE A 171 8.06 15.74 -22.15
C PHE A 171 7.21 15.88 -20.87
N LEU A 172 6.61 14.82 -20.34
CA LEU A 172 5.77 14.88 -19.14
C LEU A 172 6.62 14.87 -17.86
N SER A 173 7.79 14.24 -17.91
CA SER A 173 8.73 14.20 -16.78
C SER A 173 9.34 15.54 -16.42
N ASP A 174 9.31 16.53 -17.34
CA ASP A 174 9.92 17.83 -17.17
C ASP A 174 8.98 18.87 -16.50
N ILE A 175 7.70 18.49 -16.29
CA ILE A 175 6.74 19.35 -15.60
C ILE A 175 7.15 19.48 -14.14
N PRO A 176 7.31 20.72 -13.60
CA PRO A 176 7.70 20.92 -12.21
C PRO A 176 6.72 20.22 -11.26
N VAL A 177 7.23 19.52 -10.24
CA VAL A 177 6.49 18.78 -9.21
C VAL A 177 5.72 17.55 -9.74
N LEU A 178 4.87 17.70 -10.76
CA LEU A 178 4.06 16.61 -11.32
C LEU A 178 4.90 15.61 -12.12
N GLY A 179 5.91 16.08 -12.84
CA GLY A 179 6.79 15.24 -13.64
C GLY A 179 7.46 14.14 -12.81
N PRO A 180 8.27 14.46 -11.82
CA PRO A 180 8.90 13.48 -10.97
C PRO A 180 7.90 12.64 -10.17
N THR A 181 6.74 13.21 -9.80
CA THR A 181 5.74 12.52 -8.96
C THR A 181 4.98 11.44 -9.72
N LEU A 182 4.58 11.67 -10.97
CA LEU A 182 3.72 10.78 -11.75
C LEU A 182 4.41 10.15 -12.96
N PHE A 183 5.35 10.87 -13.58
CA PHE A 183 5.96 10.49 -14.86
C PHE A 183 7.43 10.02 -14.76
N GLN A 184 7.95 9.86 -13.54
CA GLN A 184 9.25 9.25 -13.25
C GLN A 184 9.09 8.17 -12.20
N GLN A 185 8.28 7.16 -12.50
CA GLN A 185 7.95 6.08 -11.58
C GLN A 185 8.42 4.73 -12.11
N ASN A 186 8.48 3.73 -11.22
CA ASN A 186 8.77 2.37 -11.66
C ASN A 186 7.54 1.73 -12.33
N PHE A 187 7.74 0.63 -13.03
CA PHE A 187 6.66 -0.02 -13.78
C PHE A 187 5.51 -0.53 -12.89
N PHE A 188 5.75 -0.79 -11.59
CA PHE A 188 4.69 -1.19 -10.66
C PHE A 188 3.69 -0.07 -10.42
N VAL A 189 4.16 1.17 -10.31
CA VAL A 189 3.29 2.35 -10.15
C VAL A 189 2.42 2.53 -11.39
N TYR A 190 3.02 2.45 -12.59
CA TYR A 190 2.25 2.54 -13.83
C TYR A 190 1.25 1.39 -13.97
N GLY A 191 1.68 0.16 -13.65
CA GLY A 191 0.80 -1.00 -13.62
C GLY A 191 -0.38 -0.83 -12.67
N ALA A 192 -0.13 -0.31 -11.47
CA ALA A 192 -1.19 -0.03 -10.51
C ALA A 192 -2.18 1.02 -11.02
N ILE A 193 -1.69 2.11 -11.61
CA ILE A 193 -2.54 3.16 -12.19
C ILE A 193 -3.43 2.57 -13.30
N ILE A 194 -2.86 1.78 -14.21
CA ILE A 194 -3.60 1.13 -15.29
C ILE A 194 -4.67 0.18 -14.71
N LEU A 195 -4.31 -0.64 -13.71
CA LEU A 195 -5.25 -1.57 -13.07
C LEU A 195 -6.38 -0.84 -12.34
N VAL A 196 -6.07 0.24 -11.64
CA VAL A 196 -7.10 1.07 -10.99
C VAL A 196 -8.06 1.66 -12.04
N LEU A 197 -7.52 2.26 -13.10
CA LEU A 197 -8.35 2.86 -14.15
C LEU A 197 -9.21 1.81 -14.87
N THR A 198 -8.64 0.67 -15.24
CA THR A 198 -9.40 -0.42 -15.87
C THR A 198 -10.48 -0.98 -14.96
N THR A 199 -10.18 -1.16 -13.68
CA THR A 199 -11.17 -1.62 -12.70
C THR A 199 -12.27 -0.58 -12.54
N CYS A 200 -11.96 0.70 -12.39
CA CYS A 200 -12.95 1.77 -12.33
C CYS A 200 -13.85 1.78 -13.57
N LEU A 201 -13.28 1.67 -14.78
CA LEU A 201 -14.05 1.64 -16.02
C LEU A 201 -14.97 0.41 -16.09
N LEU A 202 -14.50 -0.77 -15.71
CA LEU A 202 -15.29 -1.99 -15.68
C LEU A 202 -16.45 -1.90 -14.67
N TYR A 203 -16.26 -1.18 -13.56
CA TYR A 203 -17.29 -1.02 -12.52
C TYR A 203 -18.33 0.07 -12.84
N THR A 204 -17.92 1.10 -13.60
CA THR A 204 -18.78 2.22 -13.95
C THR A 204 -19.44 2.04 -15.31
N SER A 205 -18.99 1.10 -16.15
CA SER A 205 -19.63 0.79 -17.43
C SER A 205 -20.99 0.15 -17.20
N PRO A 206 -22.08 0.65 -17.83
CA PRO A 206 -23.39 0.01 -17.76
C PRO A 206 -23.30 -1.41 -18.31
N SER A 207 -23.82 -2.36 -17.55
CA SER A 207 -23.88 -3.75 -17.99
C SER A 207 -24.88 -3.88 -19.15
N PRO A 208 -24.59 -4.65 -20.20
CA PRO A 208 -25.56 -4.95 -21.24
C PRO A 208 -26.79 -5.72 -20.74
N ARG A 209 -26.85 -6.04 -19.45
CA ARG A 209 -27.93 -6.78 -18.79
C ARG A 209 -28.79 -5.90 -17.88
N ASP A 210 -28.45 -4.63 -17.72
CA ASP A 210 -29.25 -3.61 -17.05
C ASP A 210 -30.07 -2.83 -18.09
#